data_4fe075e7ddf705eea7cc575eb297f4ec
#
_entry.id   4fe075e7ddf705eea7cc575eb297f4ec
#
_cell.length_a   1.000
_cell.length_b   1.000
_cell.length_c   1.000
_cell.angle_alpha   90.00
_cell.angle_beta   90.00
_cell.angle_gamma   90.00
#
_symmetry.space_group_name_H-M   'P 1'
#
loop_
_entity.id
_entity.type
_entity.pdbx_description
1 polymer ?
#
loop_
_entity_poly.entity_id
_entity_poly.type
_entity_poly.pdbx_seq_one_letter_code
_entity_poly.pdbx_strand_id
1 'polypeptide(L)'
;MRQRVTLGVLLTVPGLVTVAAVAWQLVSAVPLSFHTDGMYTYDYDQYDHVARALLDGHAWLDLDVPDALRDADNPYDVTTRQQLLADGVSPVYWDYAFFDGRWYSYFGVVPALLLFVPYRAITSLWVDGGLMMPSGAAVPLLMFVFLVFACLLTIRVIERVRPHVSLAAVSMLCMFVVLASNAPYLWYRTNFYSVPIAASLLLSTLGLWLWMGAVHPNAADAGGDGGANTVESLSLPRLAAGSVCIAANVGCRPSFVVVAFAAFPLFWPQIRAIVGQLRAIASGSGVRGRARTC
;
A
#
# COMPACT_ATOMS: atom_id res chain seq x y z
N MET A 1 17.60 17.33 14.74
CA MET A 1 17.65 18.31 13.63
C MET A 1 18.64 17.88 12.53
N ARG A 2 19.91 17.55 12.85
CA ARG A 2 20.92 17.08 11.88
C ARG A 2 20.47 15.87 11.03
N GLN A 3 19.87 14.84 11.65
CA GLN A 3 19.41 13.62 10.94
C GLN A 3 18.34 13.91 9.89
N ARG A 4 17.43 14.84 10.14
CA ARG A 4 16.38 15.23 9.18
C ARG A 4 16.95 15.99 7.99
N VAL A 5 17.93 16.85 8.22
CA VAL A 5 18.62 17.58 7.14
C VAL A 5 19.38 16.60 6.25
N THR A 6 20.08 15.64 6.84
CA THR A 6 20.84 14.63 6.10
C THR A 6 19.91 13.72 5.30
N LEU A 7 18.76 13.33 5.86
CA LEU A 7 17.74 12.57 5.12
C LEU A 7 17.22 13.36 3.91
N GLY A 8 16.95 14.67 4.09
CA GLY A 8 16.54 15.54 3.00
C GLY A 8 17.56 15.56 1.88
N VAL A 9 18.85 15.71 2.20
CA VAL A 9 19.94 15.70 1.21
C VAL A 9 20.06 14.34 0.51
N LEU A 10 19.97 13.23 1.27
CA LEU A 10 20.04 11.87 0.69
C LEU A 10 18.87 11.56 -0.25
N LEU A 11 17.69 12.13 0.01
CA LEU A 11 16.51 11.91 -0.82
C LEU A 11 16.36 12.91 -1.98
N THR A 12 17.20 13.95 -2.05
CA THR A 12 17.14 14.96 -3.13
C THR A 12 17.38 14.33 -4.49
N VAL A 13 18.43 13.56 -4.67
CA VAL A 13 18.76 12.93 -5.96
C VAL A 13 17.70 11.91 -6.37
N PRO A 14 17.33 10.93 -5.54
CA PRO A 14 16.23 10.03 -5.85
C PRO A 14 14.92 10.76 -6.15
N GLY A 15 14.62 11.85 -5.43
CA GLY A 15 13.44 12.67 -5.66
C GLY A 15 13.44 13.34 -7.04
N LEU A 16 14.55 13.99 -7.42
CA LEU A 16 14.70 14.62 -8.73
C LEU A 16 14.61 13.60 -9.87
N VAL A 17 15.27 12.44 -9.72
CA VAL A 17 15.21 11.35 -10.71
C VAL A 17 13.77 10.84 -10.83
N THR A 18 13.05 10.67 -9.71
CA THR A 18 11.66 10.25 -9.73
C THR A 18 10.77 11.28 -10.43
N VAL A 19 10.89 12.56 -10.09
CA VAL A 19 10.12 13.64 -10.73
C VAL A 19 10.38 13.66 -12.22
N ALA A 20 11.63 13.57 -12.66
CA ALA A 20 11.98 13.54 -14.08
C ALA A 20 11.40 12.29 -14.78
N ALA A 21 11.52 11.11 -14.17
CA ALA A 21 10.99 9.87 -14.72
C ALA A 21 9.46 9.89 -14.81
N VAL A 22 8.78 10.35 -13.77
CA VAL A 22 7.31 10.48 -13.75
C VAL A 22 6.86 11.49 -14.79
N ALA A 23 7.47 12.68 -14.85
CA ALA A 23 7.14 13.69 -15.84
C ALA A 23 7.31 13.18 -17.27
N TRP A 24 8.42 12.49 -17.55
CA TRP A 24 8.67 11.87 -18.85
C TRP A 24 7.58 10.85 -19.20
N GLN A 25 7.24 9.94 -18.29
CA GLN A 25 6.22 8.92 -18.50
C GLN A 25 4.82 9.52 -18.70
N LEU A 26 4.48 10.61 -18.00
CA LEU A 26 3.21 11.28 -18.17
C LEU A 26 3.10 12.03 -19.51
N VAL A 27 4.18 12.66 -19.96
CA VAL A 27 4.20 13.38 -21.25
C VAL A 27 4.24 12.42 -22.43
N SER A 28 4.92 11.28 -22.28
CA SER A 28 5.02 10.23 -23.29
C SER A 28 4.02 9.10 -23.12
N ALA A 29 2.96 9.32 -22.32
CA ALA A 29 1.96 8.31 -22.03
C ALA A 29 1.24 7.85 -23.30
N VAL A 30 1.36 6.57 -23.60
CA VAL A 30 0.62 5.87 -24.65
C VAL A 30 0.07 4.58 -24.06
N PRO A 31 -1.13 4.11 -24.48
CA PRO A 31 -1.63 2.82 -24.07
C PRO A 31 -0.62 1.72 -24.42
N LEU A 32 -0.30 0.89 -23.44
CA LEU A 32 0.67 -0.20 -23.60
C LEU A 32 -0.06 -1.54 -23.57
N SER A 33 -0.54 -1.94 -24.74
CA SER A 33 -1.06 -3.29 -24.93
C SER A 33 -0.41 -3.92 -26.16
N PHE A 34 -0.20 -5.21 -26.13
CA PHE A 34 0.27 -5.95 -27.28
C PHE A 34 -0.41 -7.30 -27.38
N HIS A 35 -0.59 -7.74 -28.62
CA HIS A 35 -1.17 -9.00 -28.96
C HIS A 35 -0.29 -9.69 -30.02
N THR A 36 -0.18 -10.98 -29.91
CA THR A 36 0.43 -11.85 -30.93
C THR A 36 -0.57 -12.95 -31.25
N ASP A 37 -0.72 -13.29 -32.52
CA ASP A 37 -1.66 -14.32 -33.00
C ASP A 37 -1.50 -15.63 -32.21
N GLY A 38 -2.61 -16.17 -31.74
CA GLY A 38 -2.63 -17.37 -30.91
C GLY A 38 -2.20 -17.19 -29.45
N MET A 39 -1.95 -15.95 -29.01
CA MET A 39 -1.52 -15.63 -27.65
C MET A 39 -2.51 -14.70 -26.96
N TYR A 40 -2.46 -14.67 -25.64
CA TYR A 40 -3.22 -13.70 -24.85
C TYR A 40 -2.86 -12.27 -25.23
N THR A 41 -3.84 -11.38 -25.10
CA THR A 41 -3.62 -9.92 -25.17
C THR A 41 -3.07 -9.45 -23.83
N TYR A 42 -1.89 -8.83 -23.85
CA TYR A 42 -1.25 -8.26 -22.67
C TYR A 42 -1.56 -6.77 -22.64
N ASP A 43 -2.29 -6.34 -21.61
CA ASP A 43 -2.62 -4.93 -21.37
C ASP A 43 -2.01 -4.50 -20.05
N TYR A 44 -1.11 -3.51 -20.11
CA TYR A 44 -0.38 -2.99 -18.95
C TYR A 44 -1.08 -1.81 -18.28
N ASP A 45 -2.21 -1.35 -18.84
CA ASP A 45 -2.94 -0.18 -18.37
C ASP A 45 -4.16 -0.53 -17.50
N GLN A 46 -4.19 -1.76 -16.95
CA GLN A 46 -5.28 -2.30 -16.15
C GLN A 46 -5.76 -1.34 -15.05
N TYR A 47 -4.86 -0.66 -14.32
CA TYR A 47 -5.23 0.28 -13.26
C TYR A 47 -5.86 1.57 -13.77
N ASP A 48 -5.51 2.01 -14.97
CA ASP A 48 -6.16 3.13 -15.62
C ASP A 48 -7.59 2.79 -16.07
N HIS A 49 -7.80 1.57 -16.59
CA HIS A 49 -9.15 1.06 -16.88
C HIS A 49 -9.99 0.95 -15.62
N VAL A 50 -9.43 0.46 -14.50
CA VAL A 50 -10.13 0.43 -13.20
C VAL A 50 -10.51 1.84 -12.76
N ALA A 51 -9.62 2.82 -12.90
CA ALA A 51 -9.91 4.19 -12.51
C ALA A 51 -11.05 4.80 -13.34
N ARG A 52 -11.07 4.54 -14.64
CA ARG A 52 -12.17 4.96 -15.55
C ARG A 52 -13.48 4.33 -15.11
N ALA A 53 -13.52 3.01 -14.98
CA ALA A 53 -14.71 2.28 -14.58
C ALA A 53 -15.30 2.78 -13.24
N LEU A 54 -14.43 3.04 -12.25
CA LEU A 54 -14.87 3.57 -10.96
C LEU A 54 -15.44 4.99 -11.05
N LEU A 55 -14.88 5.85 -11.90
CA LEU A 55 -15.41 7.20 -12.14
C LEU A 55 -16.74 7.15 -12.88
N ASP A 56 -16.95 6.16 -13.75
CA ASP A 56 -18.19 5.92 -14.48
C ASP A 56 -19.23 5.15 -13.64
N GLY A 57 -18.88 4.81 -12.38
CA GLY A 57 -19.81 4.24 -11.38
C GLY A 57 -19.98 2.73 -11.45
N HIS A 58 -19.04 1.99 -12.06
CA HIS A 58 -19.10 0.54 -12.15
C HIS A 58 -17.73 -0.12 -11.86
N ALA A 59 -17.73 -1.45 -11.70
CA ALA A 59 -16.54 -2.23 -11.37
C ALA A 59 -16.00 -3.05 -12.54
N TRP A 60 -16.77 -3.23 -13.61
CA TRP A 60 -16.32 -3.91 -14.83
C TRP A 60 -15.50 -2.95 -15.71
N LEU A 61 -14.60 -3.49 -16.48
CA LEU A 61 -13.74 -2.75 -17.38
C LEU A 61 -14.39 -2.66 -18.76
N ASP A 62 -14.41 -1.47 -19.36
CA ASP A 62 -14.93 -1.23 -20.71
C ASP A 62 -13.92 -1.71 -21.75
N LEU A 63 -13.81 -3.02 -21.85
CA LEU A 63 -12.93 -3.73 -22.77
C LEU A 63 -13.75 -4.65 -23.68
N ASP A 64 -13.30 -4.80 -24.91
CA ASP A 64 -13.96 -5.64 -25.88
C ASP A 64 -13.99 -7.10 -25.43
N VAL A 65 -15.16 -7.73 -25.61
CA VAL A 65 -15.37 -9.15 -25.33
C VAL A 65 -15.74 -9.85 -26.63
N PRO A 66 -14.93 -10.79 -27.11
CA PRO A 66 -15.27 -11.57 -28.29
C PRO A 66 -16.54 -12.41 -28.06
N ASP A 67 -17.42 -12.46 -29.05
CA ASP A 67 -18.64 -13.25 -28.96
C ASP A 67 -18.35 -14.74 -28.73
N ALA A 68 -17.31 -15.27 -29.38
CA ALA A 68 -16.87 -16.64 -29.16
C ALA A 68 -16.46 -16.95 -27.71
N LEU A 69 -15.93 -15.97 -26.96
CA LEU A 69 -15.63 -16.13 -25.55
C LEU A 69 -16.91 -15.99 -24.69
N ARG A 70 -17.82 -15.10 -25.08
CA ARG A 70 -19.08 -14.89 -24.38
C ARG A 70 -20.00 -16.10 -24.50
N ASP A 71 -20.06 -16.72 -25.67
CA ASP A 71 -20.93 -17.83 -26.00
C ASP A 71 -20.32 -19.20 -25.67
N ALA A 72 -19.10 -19.24 -25.16
CA ALA A 72 -18.43 -20.48 -24.76
C ALA A 72 -19.14 -21.14 -23.56
N ASP A 73 -19.30 -22.46 -23.61
CA ASP A 73 -19.91 -23.23 -22.51
C ASP A 73 -19.22 -23.02 -21.16
N ASN A 74 -17.89 -22.88 -21.16
CA ASN A 74 -17.10 -22.57 -19.99
C ASN A 74 -15.98 -21.58 -20.32
N PRO A 75 -16.26 -20.26 -20.30
CA PRO A 75 -15.26 -19.22 -20.59
C PRO A 75 -14.15 -19.10 -19.54
N TYR A 76 -14.27 -19.81 -18.41
CA TYR A 76 -13.28 -19.81 -17.32
C TYR A 76 -12.23 -20.90 -17.49
N ASP A 77 -12.54 -21.95 -18.26
CA ASP A 77 -11.64 -23.07 -18.45
C ASP A 77 -10.42 -22.68 -19.30
N VAL A 78 -9.25 -23.11 -18.85
CA VAL A 78 -7.97 -22.83 -19.53
C VAL A 78 -7.93 -23.47 -20.91
N THR A 79 -8.49 -24.68 -21.05
CA THR A 79 -8.50 -25.43 -22.31
C THR A 79 -9.37 -24.73 -23.35
N THR A 80 -10.56 -24.27 -22.94
CA THR A 80 -11.47 -23.47 -23.78
C THR A 80 -10.77 -22.19 -24.28
N ARG A 81 -10.12 -21.45 -23.38
CA ARG A 81 -9.38 -20.24 -23.76
C ARG A 81 -8.23 -20.53 -24.70
N GLN A 82 -7.49 -21.62 -24.50
CA GLN A 82 -6.41 -22.03 -25.39
C GLN A 82 -6.93 -22.39 -26.79
N GLN A 83 -8.08 -23.05 -26.89
CA GLN A 83 -8.71 -23.33 -28.17
C GLN A 83 -9.14 -22.04 -28.88
N LEU A 84 -9.82 -21.14 -28.18
CA LEU A 84 -10.22 -19.83 -28.72
C LEU A 84 -9.00 -19.04 -29.26
N LEU A 85 -7.89 -19.05 -28.51
CA LEU A 85 -6.65 -18.42 -28.95
C LEU A 85 -6.05 -19.10 -30.20
N ALA A 86 -6.07 -20.44 -30.24
CA ALA A 86 -5.59 -21.20 -31.41
C ALA A 86 -6.46 -20.94 -32.65
N ASP A 87 -7.76 -20.68 -32.47
CA ASP A 87 -8.72 -20.30 -33.49
C ASP A 87 -8.63 -18.80 -33.88
N GLY A 88 -7.67 -18.06 -33.31
CA GLY A 88 -7.42 -16.65 -33.61
C GLY A 88 -8.39 -15.67 -32.94
N VAL A 89 -9.15 -16.11 -31.93
CA VAL A 89 -10.06 -15.21 -31.18
C VAL A 89 -9.27 -14.21 -30.35
N SER A 90 -9.54 -12.92 -30.53
CA SER A 90 -8.89 -11.81 -29.84
C SER A 90 -9.88 -10.65 -29.65
N PRO A 91 -9.82 -9.88 -28.53
CA PRO A 91 -8.85 -9.98 -27.43
C PRO A 91 -9.27 -10.99 -26.34
N VAL A 92 -8.34 -11.82 -25.89
CA VAL A 92 -8.45 -12.58 -24.65
C VAL A 92 -7.36 -12.08 -23.70
N TYR A 93 -7.74 -11.35 -22.68
CA TYR A 93 -6.79 -10.64 -21.83
C TYR A 93 -6.10 -11.55 -20.82
N TRP A 94 -4.78 -11.38 -20.68
CA TRP A 94 -3.98 -12.05 -19.66
C TRP A 94 -4.14 -11.38 -18.29
N ASP A 95 -4.38 -12.20 -17.26
CA ASP A 95 -4.57 -11.72 -15.87
C ASP A 95 -5.71 -10.73 -15.67
N TYR A 96 -6.77 -10.89 -16.46
CA TYR A 96 -8.07 -10.27 -16.22
C TYR A 96 -9.06 -11.34 -15.80
N ALA A 97 -9.92 -11.00 -14.84
CA ALA A 97 -11.04 -11.85 -14.48
C ALA A 97 -12.20 -11.63 -15.46
N PHE A 98 -12.78 -12.71 -15.95
CA PHE A 98 -13.96 -12.65 -16.83
C PHE A 98 -15.17 -13.17 -16.04
N PHE A 99 -16.25 -12.42 -16.02
CA PHE A 99 -17.49 -12.82 -15.34
C PHE A 99 -18.71 -12.15 -16.01
N ASP A 100 -19.76 -12.93 -16.25
CA ASP A 100 -21.02 -12.47 -16.82
C ASP A 100 -20.84 -11.58 -18.07
N GLY A 101 -20.03 -12.05 -19.02
CA GLY A 101 -19.75 -11.34 -20.28
C GLY A 101 -18.94 -10.05 -20.14
N ARG A 102 -18.24 -9.85 -19.03
CA ARG A 102 -17.48 -8.62 -18.73
C ARG A 102 -16.11 -8.92 -18.16
N TRP A 103 -15.17 -8.00 -18.38
CA TRP A 103 -13.84 -8.06 -17.81
C TRP A 103 -13.77 -7.31 -16.48
N TYR A 104 -12.99 -7.84 -15.55
CA TYR A 104 -12.72 -7.23 -14.25
C TYR A 104 -11.23 -7.27 -13.95
N SER A 105 -10.77 -6.34 -13.11
CA SER A 105 -9.41 -6.38 -12.60
C SER A 105 -9.21 -7.61 -11.72
N TYR A 106 -8.11 -8.33 -11.96
CA TYR A 106 -7.67 -9.42 -11.10
C TYR A 106 -7.04 -8.92 -9.79
N PHE A 107 -6.46 -7.72 -9.83
CA PHE A 107 -5.78 -7.12 -8.69
C PHE A 107 -6.72 -6.24 -7.87
N GLY A 108 -6.29 -5.98 -6.59
CA GLY A 108 -7.08 -5.16 -5.69
C GLY A 108 -7.20 -3.70 -6.15
N VAL A 109 -8.30 -3.07 -5.78
CA VAL A 109 -8.73 -1.74 -6.23
C VAL A 109 -8.01 -0.57 -5.53
N VAL A 110 -7.37 -0.81 -4.38
CA VAL A 110 -6.80 0.27 -3.55
C VAL A 110 -5.73 1.08 -4.27
N PRO A 111 -4.80 0.52 -5.07
CA PRO A 111 -3.86 1.34 -5.84
C PRO A 111 -4.56 2.30 -6.80
N ALA A 112 -5.65 1.85 -7.45
CA ALA A 112 -6.45 2.71 -8.32
C ALA A 112 -7.05 3.88 -7.54
N LEU A 113 -7.66 3.63 -6.39
CA LEU A 113 -8.26 4.65 -5.51
C LEU A 113 -7.23 5.63 -4.94
N LEU A 114 -6.01 5.16 -4.67
CA LEU A 114 -4.95 6.01 -4.11
C LEU A 114 -4.35 7.00 -5.11
N LEU A 115 -4.21 6.58 -6.36
CA LEU A 115 -3.41 7.33 -7.32
C LEU A 115 -4.11 7.57 -8.66
N PHE A 116 -4.64 6.54 -9.31
CA PHE A 116 -5.16 6.63 -10.67
C PHE A 116 -6.49 7.39 -10.73
N VAL A 117 -7.43 7.10 -9.82
CA VAL A 117 -8.72 7.80 -9.73
C VAL A 117 -8.52 9.29 -9.43
N PRO A 118 -7.74 9.70 -8.38
CA PRO A 118 -7.49 11.11 -8.14
C PRO A 118 -6.80 11.82 -9.32
N TYR A 119 -5.82 11.17 -9.94
CA TYR A 119 -5.13 11.74 -11.10
C TYR A 119 -6.08 12.00 -12.27
N ARG A 120 -6.89 11.00 -12.65
CA ARG A 120 -7.86 11.12 -13.73
C ARG A 120 -8.95 12.13 -13.40
N ALA A 121 -9.49 12.14 -12.18
CA ALA A 121 -10.48 13.10 -11.74
C ALA A 121 -9.95 14.54 -11.74
N ILE A 122 -8.70 14.77 -11.34
CA ILE A 122 -8.07 16.10 -11.38
C ILE A 122 -7.86 16.53 -12.82
N THR A 123 -7.31 15.65 -13.67
CA THR A 123 -7.01 16.00 -15.06
C THR A 123 -8.27 16.14 -15.93
N SER A 124 -9.40 15.55 -15.52
CA SER A 124 -10.69 15.75 -16.20
C SER A 124 -11.22 17.19 -16.09
N LEU A 125 -10.66 18.03 -15.22
CA LEU A 125 -11.01 19.45 -15.13
C LEU A 125 -10.58 20.25 -16.37
N TRP A 126 -9.66 19.74 -17.19
CA TRP A 126 -9.17 20.41 -18.40
C TRP A 126 -9.01 19.50 -19.63
N VAL A 127 -9.20 18.19 -19.48
CA VAL A 127 -9.20 17.20 -20.56
C VAL A 127 -10.39 16.28 -20.41
N ASP A 128 -11.26 16.22 -21.38
CA ASP A 128 -12.45 15.35 -21.36
C ASP A 128 -12.05 13.90 -21.10
N GLY A 129 -12.67 13.28 -20.06
CA GLY A 129 -12.37 11.92 -19.61
C GLY A 129 -11.06 11.76 -18.83
N GLY A 130 -10.31 12.86 -18.59
CA GLY A 130 -9.05 12.87 -17.86
C GLY A 130 -7.87 12.23 -18.62
N LEU A 131 -6.66 12.46 -18.11
CA LEU A 131 -5.44 11.88 -18.68
C LEU A 131 -5.20 10.47 -18.14
N MET A 132 -4.64 9.63 -18.99
CA MET A 132 -4.16 8.29 -18.60
C MET A 132 -2.93 8.39 -17.69
N MET A 133 -2.91 7.58 -16.63
CA MET A 133 -1.72 7.42 -15.80
C MET A 133 -1.07 6.07 -16.10
N PRO A 134 0.10 6.05 -16.76
CA PRO A 134 0.78 4.80 -17.05
C PRO A 134 1.39 4.19 -15.78
N SER A 135 1.45 2.85 -15.70
CA SER A 135 2.11 2.13 -14.61
C SER A 135 3.59 2.55 -14.45
N GLY A 136 4.24 2.96 -15.58
CA GLY A 136 5.58 3.52 -15.59
C GLY A 136 5.76 4.80 -14.79
N ALA A 137 4.70 5.62 -14.60
CA ALA A 137 4.71 6.79 -13.73
C ALA A 137 4.28 6.43 -12.30
N ALA A 138 3.27 5.56 -12.16
CA ALA A 138 2.68 5.21 -10.87
C ALA A 138 3.69 4.50 -9.96
N VAL A 139 4.42 3.49 -10.47
CA VAL A 139 5.36 2.71 -9.66
C VAL A 139 6.52 3.56 -9.11
N PRO A 140 7.26 4.35 -9.90
CA PRO A 140 8.31 5.22 -9.36
C PRO A 140 7.80 6.19 -8.30
N LEU A 141 6.61 6.76 -8.48
CA LEU A 141 6.00 7.68 -7.52
C LEU A 141 5.71 6.96 -6.19
N LEU A 142 5.02 5.81 -6.22
CA LEU A 142 4.72 5.01 -5.03
C LEU A 142 6.00 4.54 -4.33
N MET A 143 7.00 4.11 -5.11
CA MET A 143 8.29 3.67 -4.57
C MET A 143 9.10 4.81 -3.96
N PHE A 144 9.03 6.02 -4.50
CA PHE A 144 9.68 7.17 -3.87
C PHE A 144 9.05 7.50 -2.51
N VAL A 145 7.74 7.54 -2.42
CA VAL A 145 7.04 7.79 -1.15
C VAL A 145 7.31 6.65 -0.15
N PHE A 146 7.32 5.39 -0.63
CA PHE A 146 7.78 4.25 0.18
C PHE A 146 9.19 4.47 0.74
N LEU A 147 10.15 4.89 -0.10
CA LEU A 147 11.53 5.14 0.30
C LEU A 147 11.63 6.16 1.44
N VAL A 148 10.87 7.24 1.33
CA VAL A 148 10.78 8.27 2.38
C VAL A 148 10.30 7.65 3.70
N PHE A 149 9.19 6.93 3.69
CA PHE A 149 8.63 6.34 4.91
C PHE A 149 9.46 5.17 5.44
N ALA A 150 10.12 4.40 4.58
CA ALA A 150 11.05 3.35 4.98
C ALA A 150 12.25 3.92 5.75
N CYS A 151 12.84 5.01 5.28
CA CYS A 151 13.90 5.72 5.98
C CYS A 151 13.41 6.34 7.29
N LEU A 152 12.25 6.99 7.30
CA LEU A 152 11.65 7.57 8.50
C LEU A 152 11.31 6.50 9.55
N LEU A 153 10.78 5.36 9.12
CA LEU A 153 10.51 4.22 10.00
C LEU A 153 11.81 3.67 10.60
N THR A 154 12.83 3.46 9.77
CA THR A 154 14.14 2.97 10.21
C THR A 154 14.76 3.89 11.26
N ILE A 155 14.76 5.21 11.02
CA ILE A 155 15.26 6.20 11.97
C ILE A 155 14.47 6.11 13.28
N ARG A 156 13.14 6.03 13.23
CA ARG A 156 12.29 5.95 14.43
C ARG A 156 12.55 4.67 15.23
N VAL A 157 12.78 3.54 14.56
CA VAL A 157 13.16 2.27 15.23
C VAL A 157 14.50 2.43 15.94
N ILE A 158 15.49 3.00 15.25
CA ILE A 158 16.83 3.21 15.82
C ILE A 158 16.78 4.14 17.03
N GLU A 159 16.09 5.27 16.93
CA GLU A 159 15.94 6.23 18.03
C GLU A 159 15.29 5.59 19.27
N ARG A 160 14.38 4.62 19.06
CA ARG A 160 13.71 3.92 20.15
C ARG A 160 14.60 2.86 20.83
N VAL A 161 15.47 2.19 20.06
CA VAL A 161 16.30 1.06 20.55
C VAL A 161 17.69 1.54 20.98
N ARG A 162 18.29 2.47 20.24
CA ARG A 162 19.67 2.97 20.45
C ARG A 162 19.77 4.44 20.06
N PRO A 163 19.48 5.39 20.99
CA PRO A 163 19.41 6.83 20.67
C PRO A 163 20.74 7.47 20.26
N HIS A 164 21.88 6.82 20.53
CA HIS A 164 23.22 7.36 20.28
C HIS A 164 23.98 6.67 19.15
N VAL A 165 23.27 6.27 18.08
CA VAL A 165 23.89 5.63 16.91
C VAL A 165 24.49 6.67 15.98
N SER A 166 25.65 6.34 15.37
CA SER A 166 26.31 7.21 14.41
C SER A 166 25.48 7.38 13.12
N LEU A 167 25.59 8.54 12.48
CA LEU A 167 24.92 8.82 11.22
C LEU A 167 25.27 7.80 10.14
N ALA A 168 26.53 7.33 10.11
CA ALA A 168 26.96 6.31 9.16
C ALA A 168 26.18 5.01 9.33
N ALA A 169 25.99 4.54 10.57
CA ALA A 169 25.19 3.33 10.85
C ALA A 169 23.73 3.50 10.47
N VAL A 170 23.12 4.68 10.73
CA VAL A 170 21.76 4.99 10.29
C VAL A 170 21.64 4.93 8.77
N SER A 171 22.59 5.55 8.05
CA SER A 171 22.60 5.55 6.58
C SER A 171 22.75 4.13 6.00
N MET A 172 23.65 3.32 6.60
CA MET A 172 23.81 1.91 6.20
C MET A 172 22.55 1.09 6.42
N LEU A 173 21.86 1.27 7.55
CA LEU A 173 20.61 0.56 7.84
C LEU A 173 19.48 1.01 6.90
N CYS A 174 19.36 2.29 6.59
CA CYS A 174 18.41 2.78 5.59
C CYS A 174 18.70 2.16 4.21
N MET A 175 19.95 2.16 3.78
CA MET A 175 20.36 1.53 2.52
C MET A 175 20.04 0.03 2.51
N PHE A 176 20.34 -0.68 3.59
CA PHE A 176 20.01 -2.10 3.73
C PHE A 176 18.51 -2.35 3.61
N VAL A 177 17.66 -1.56 4.28
CA VAL A 177 16.20 -1.69 4.20
C VAL A 177 15.70 -1.48 2.77
N VAL A 178 16.21 -0.47 2.07
CA VAL A 178 15.85 -0.17 0.68
C VAL A 178 16.23 -1.32 -0.25
N LEU A 179 17.44 -1.85 -0.11
CA LEU A 179 17.91 -2.96 -0.94
C LEU A 179 17.17 -4.27 -0.60
N ALA A 180 16.97 -4.56 0.68
CA ALA A 180 16.28 -5.77 1.14
C ALA A 180 14.78 -5.78 0.77
N SER A 181 14.16 -4.61 0.60
CA SER A 181 12.77 -4.49 0.13
C SER A 181 12.60 -4.67 -1.38
N ASN A 182 13.65 -5.00 -2.09
CA ASN A 182 13.64 -5.18 -3.55
C ASN A 182 13.27 -3.89 -4.33
N ALA A 183 13.48 -2.72 -3.72
CA ALA A 183 13.11 -1.43 -4.31
C ALA A 183 13.76 -1.16 -5.66
N PRO A 184 15.07 -1.45 -5.90
CA PRO A 184 15.68 -1.25 -7.21
C PRO A 184 15.02 -2.09 -8.31
N TYR A 185 14.62 -3.32 -8.01
CA TYR A 185 13.93 -4.18 -8.97
C TYR A 185 12.55 -3.63 -9.36
N LEU A 186 11.75 -3.21 -8.37
CA LEU A 186 10.43 -2.63 -8.62
C LEU A 186 10.52 -1.30 -9.38
N TRP A 187 11.56 -0.51 -9.11
CA TRP A 187 11.82 0.74 -9.83
C TRP A 187 12.16 0.52 -11.29
N TYR A 188 12.92 -0.53 -11.58
CA TYR A 188 13.29 -0.90 -12.94
C TYR A 188 12.14 -1.57 -13.70
N ARG A 189 11.36 -2.44 -13.02
CA ARG A 189 10.27 -3.21 -13.62
C ARG A 189 8.91 -2.58 -13.31
N THR A 190 8.58 -1.52 -14.02
CA THR A 190 7.36 -0.72 -13.84
C THR A 190 6.19 -1.29 -14.66
N ASN A 191 5.60 -2.39 -14.20
CA ASN A 191 4.42 -2.98 -14.82
C ASN A 191 3.22 -3.01 -13.85
N PHE A 192 2.06 -3.45 -14.32
CA PHE A 192 0.85 -3.52 -13.50
C PHE A 192 0.97 -4.47 -12.29
N TYR A 193 1.84 -5.49 -12.32
CA TYR A 193 2.15 -6.31 -11.14
C TYR A 193 2.92 -5.53 -10.06
N SER A 194 3.74 -4.58 -10.48
CA SER A 194 4.56 -3.78 -9.57
C SER A 194 3.74 -2.73 -8.83
N VAL A 195 2.64 -2.25 -9.42
CA VAL A 195 1.76 -1.24 -8.83
C VAL A 195 1.21 -1.67 -7.47
N PRO A 196 0.53 -2.84 -7.31
CA PRO A 196 -0.01 -3.24 -6.03
C PRO A 196 1.07 -3.61 -5.01
N ILE A 197 2.25 -4.05 -5.45
CA ILE A 197 3.39 -4.32 -4.56
C ILE A 197 3.93 -2.98 -4.01
N ALA A 198 4.17 -2.00 -4.89
CA ALA A 198 4.66 -0.68 -4.49
C ALA A 198 3.68 0.03 -3.53
N ALA A 199 2.38 -0.03 -3.82
CA ALA A 199 1.34 0.50 -2.95
C ALA A 199 1.31 -0.21 -1.58
N SER A 200 1.44 -1.55 -1.55
CA SER A 200 1.49 -2.31 -0.31
C SER A 200 2.73 -2.01 0.52
N LEU A 201 3.90 -1.87 -0.10
CA LEU A 201 5.13 -1.46 0.59
C LEU A 201 4.98 -0.07 1.22
N LEU A 202 4.42 0.88 0.48
CA LEU A 202 4.13 2.22 0.97
C LEU A 202 3.15 2.18 2.15
N LEU A 203 2.00 1.52 2.01
CA LEU A 203 0.98 1.46 3.05
C LEU A 203 1.48 0.73 4.30
N SER A 204 2.27 -0.33 4.14
CA SER A 204 2.88 -1.05 5.25
C SER A 204 3.86 -0.17 6.03
N THR A 205 4.77 0.52 5.35
CA THR A 205 5.78 1.36 6.00
C THR A 205 5.16 2.61 6.63
N LEU A 206 4.21 3.25 5.96
CA LEU A 206 3.45 4.38 6.49
C LEU A 206 2.63 3.95 7.71
N GLY A 207 1.93 2.82 7.64
CA GLY A 207 1.14 2.28 8.74
C GLY A 207 1.98 1.97 9.97
N LEU A 208 3.11 1.29 9.80
CA LEU A 208 4.07 1.01 10.88
C LEU A 208 4.68 2.29 11.45
N TRP A 209 5.02 3.26 10.60
CA TRP A 209 5.54 4.55 11.03
C TRP A 209 4.53 5.32 11.88
N LEU A 210 3.25 5.29 11.51
CA LEU A 210 2.15 5.88 12.28
C LEU A 210 1.95 5.14 13.61
N TRP A 211 1.91 3.80 13.60
CA TRP A 211 1.76 2.98 14.79
C TRP A 211 2.90 3.21 15.80
N MET A 212 4.13 3.22 15.35
CA MET A 212 5.26 3.53 16.23
C MET A 212 5.21 4.95 16.78
N GLY A 213 4.62 5.88 16.06
CA GLY A 213 4.40 7.25 16.52
C GLY A 213 3.14 7.43 17.39
N ALA A 214 2.30 6.40 17.51
CA ALA A 214 1.09 6.47 18.33
C ALA A 214 1.39 6.30 19.83
N VAL A 215 2.46 5.60 20.17
CA VAL A 215 2.90 5.38 21.56
C VAL A 215 3.87 6.48 21.98
N HIS A 216 3.48 7.26 22.97
CA HIS A 216 4.32 8.34 23.54
C HIS A 216 4.59 8.05 25.02
N PRO A 217 5.86 8.09 25.49
CA PRO A 217 6.13 8.14 26.92
C PRO A 217 5.53 9.42 27.48
N ASN A 218 4.76 9.34 28.57
CA ASN A 218 4.24 10.52 29.23
C ASN A 218 5.40 11.35 29.82
N ALA A 219 5.54 12.60 29.37
CA ALA A 219 6.53 13.52 29.87
C ALA A 219 6.28 13.94 31.35
N ALA A 220 5.14 13.56 31.92
CA ALA A 220 4.75 13.92 33.28
C ALA A 220 5.56 13.20 34.37
N ASP A 221 6.23 12.08 34.05
CA ASP A 221 6.91 11.26 35.07
C ASP A 221 8.44 11.42 35.09
N ALA A 222 8.99 12.43 34.41
CA ALA A 222 10.43 12.73 34.48
C ALA A 222 10.88 13.40 35.77
N GLY A 223 9.98 13.63 36.73
CA GLY A 223 10.26 14.39 37.98
C GLY A 223 9.78 13.77 39.27
N GLY A 224 9.33 12.52 39.33
CA GLY A 224 8.79 11.91 40.54
C GLY A 224 9.31 10.50 40.81
N ASP A 225 9.72 10.30 42.07
CA ASP A 225 10.25 9.08 42.67
C ASP A 225 9.51 7.78 42.29
N GLY A 226 10.25 6.83 41.75
CA GLY A 226 10.13 5.38 41.78
C GLY A 226 8.75 4.71 41.94
N GLY A 227 7.82 4.82 41.01
CA GLY A 227 6.61 4.01 40.97
C GLY A 227 6.29 3.51 39.56
N ALA A 228 6.47 2.24 39.32
CA ALA A 228 6.39 1.55 38.02
C ALA A 228 4.97 1.44 37.48
N ASN A 229 4.35 2.56 37.02
CA ASN A 229 3.16 2.53 36.19
C ASN A 229 3.13 3.78 35.29
N THR A 230 4.14 3.95 34.42
CA THR A 230 4.05 4.92 33.33
C THR A 230 3.00 4.46 32.34
N VAL A 231 1.80 4.99 32.44
CA VAL A 231 0.74 4.78 31.45
C VAL A 231 1.15 5.56 30.20
N GLU A 232 1.73 4.85 29.23
CA GLU A 232 2.05 5.41 27.93
C GLU A 232 0.77 6.01 27.30
N SER A 233 0.79 7.30 26.97
CA SER A 233 -0.34 7.91 26.28
C SER A 233 -0.40 7.43 24.82
N LEU A 234 -1.58 7.03 24.39
CA LEU A 234 -1.83 6.51 23.04
C LEU A 234 -2.51 7.58 22.16
N SER A 235 -1.86 7.95 21.06
CA SER A 235 -2.46 8.83 20.05
C SER A 235 -3.45 8.05 19.18
N LEU A 236 -4.75 8.13 19.49
CA LEU A 236 -5.81 7.46 18.74
C LEU A 236 -5.83 7.82 17.24
N PRO A 237 -5.66 9.09 16.81
CA PRO A 237 -5.64 9.42 15.39
C PRO A 237 -4.52 8.71 14.62
N ARG A 238 -3.31 8.63 15.20
CA ARG A 238 -2.19 7.92 14.56
C ARG A 238 -2.40 6.42 14.54
N LEU A 239 -2.96 5.87 15.62
CA LEU A 239 -3.31 4.45 15.67
C LEU A 239 -4.34 4.11 14.62
N ALA A 240 -5.43 4.87 14.52
CA ALA A 240 -6.49 4.66 13.54
C ALA A 240 -5.97 4.80 12.10
N ALA A 241 -5.24 5.87 11.80
CA ALA A 241 -4.67 6.09 10.46
C ALA A 241 -3.69 4.98 10.07
N GLY A 242 -2.83 4.54 10.99
CA GLY A 242 -1.93 3.42 10.76
C GLY A 242 -2.67 2.11 10.51
N SER A 243 -3.75 1.85 11.26
CA SER A 243 -4.59 0.66 11.07
C SER A 243 -5.32 0.66 9.73
N VAL A 244 -5.80 1.82 9.28
CA VAL A 244 -6.39 1.97 7.93
C VAL A 244 -5.35 1.67 6.85
N CYS A 245 -4.13 2.18 6.97
CA CYS A 245 -3.05 1.89 6.02
C CYS A 245 -2.74 0.37 5.97
N ILE A 246 -2.64 -0.29 7.12
CA ILE A 246 -2.37 -1.74 7.17
C ILE A 246 -3.56 -2.54 6.59
N ALA A 247 -4.80 -2.18 6.94
CA ALA A 247 -5.98 -2.85 6.42
C ALA A 247 -6.14 -2.69 4.90
N ALA A 248 -5.80 -1.54 4.36
CA ALA A 248 -5.85 -1.24 2.92
C ALA A 248 -4.98 -2.18 2.08
N ASN A 249 -3.98 -2.85 2.68
CA ASN A 249 -3.18 -3.87 1.99
C ASN A 249 -4.02 -5.05 1.46
N VAL A 250 -5.16 -5.36 2.09
CA VAL A 250 -6.09 -6.40 1.59
C VAL A 250 -6.57 -6.05 0.18
N GLY A 251 -6.84 -4.76 -0.05
CA GLY A 251 -7.26 -4.25 -1.36
C GLY A 251 -6.12 -3.87 -2.31
N CYS A 252 -4.86 -4.10 -1.93
CA CYS A 252 -3.70 -4.04 -2.83
C CYS A 252 -3.24 -5.46 -3.17
N ARG A 253 -2.69 -6.13 -2.16
CA ARG A 253 -2.23 -7.53 -2.17
C ARG A 253 -2.51 -8.16 -0.81
N PRO A 254 -3.43 -9.12 -0.68
CA PRO A 254 -3.84 -9.70 0.60
C PRO A 254 -2.68 -10.28 1.43
N SER A 255 -1.61 -10.75 0.79
CA SER A 255 -0.43 -11.27 1.48
C SER A 255 0.27 -10.26 2.39
N PHE A 256 0.16 -8.96 2.11
CA PHE A 256 0.76 -7.91 2.93
C PHE A 256 0.00 -7.63 4.25
N VAL A 257 -1.21 -8.17 4.42
CA VAL A 257 -1.93 -8.08 5.71
C VAL A 257 -1.15 -8.71 6.87
N VAL A 258 -0.22 -9.60 6.57
CA VAL A 258 0.71 -10.20 7.57
C VAL A 258 1.44 -9.13 8.40
N VAL A 259 1.66 -7.93 7.84
CA VAL A 259 2.24 -6.78 8.57
C VAL A 259 1.41 -6.41 9.80
N ALA A 260 0.10 -6.71 9.83
CA ALA A 260 -0.75 -6.48 11.00
C ALA A 260 -0.26 -7.20 12.26
N PHE A 261 0.45 -8.32 12.14
CA PHE A 261 1.03 -9.02 13.28
C PHE A 261 2.07 -8.19 14.04
N ALA A 262 2.65 -7.16 13.40
CA ALA A 262 3.53 -6.21 14.08
C ALA A 262 2.81 -5.42 15.21
N ALA A 263 1.48 -5.37 15.20
CA ALA A 263 0.70 -4.79 16.29
C ALA A 263 0.97 -5.48 17.65
N PHE A 264 1.17 -6.79 17.66
CA PHE A 264 1.38 -7.55 18.90
C PHE A 264 2.62 -7.05 19.69
N PRO A 265 3.84 -7.02 19.14
CA PRO A 265 4.98 -6.51 19.87
C PRO A 265 4.91 -5.01 20.12
N LEU A 266 4.30 -4.22 19.22
CA LEU A 266 4.22 -2.76 19.35
C LEU A 266 3.26 -2.32 20.47
N PHE A 267 2.13 -3.00 20.64
CA PHE A 267 1.06 -2.63 21.57
C PHE A 267 0.87 -3.67 22.70
N TRP A 268 1.88 -4.50 22.94
CA TRP A 268 1.78 -5.58 23.95
C TRP A 268 1.38 -5.11 25.35
N PRO A 269 1.93 -4.00 25.91
CA PRO A 269 1.50 -3.49 27.21
C PRO A 269 0.01 -3.13 27.25
N GLN A 270 -0.48 -2.46 26.20
CA GLN A 270 -1.88 -2.04 26.08
C GLN A 270 -2.82 -3.26 25.92
N ILE A 271 -2.42 -4.23 25.12
CA ILE A 271 -3.17 -5.48 24.93
C ILE A 271 -3.29 -6.23 26.28
N ARG A 272 -2.20 -6.34 27.03
CA ARG A 272 -2.20 -6.98 28.36
C ARG A 272 -3.11 -6.24 29.33
N ALA A 273 -3.11 -4.91 29.33
CA ALA A 273 -3.98 -4.11 30.18
C ALA A 273 -5.46 -4.36 29.87
N ILE A 274 -5.84 -4.35 28.59
CA ILE A 274 -7.21 -4.63 28.15
C ILE A 274 -7.64 -6.05 28.54
N VAL A 275 -6.80 -7.06 28.28
CA VAL A 275 -7.09 -8.45 28.67
C VAL A 275 -7.25 -8.59 30.18
N GLY A 276 -6.44 -7.88 30.96
CA GLY A 276 -6.55 -7.84 32.41
C GLY A 276 -7.89 -7.26 32.91
N GLN A 277 -8.31 -6.13 32.31
CA GLN A 277 -9.60 -5.52 32.59
C GLN A 277 -10.78 -6.43 32.22
N LEU A 278 -10.74 -7.04 31.03
CA LEU A 278 -11.79 -7.99 30.61
C LEU A 278 -11.89 -9.19 31.55
N ARG A 279 -10.77 -9.74 32.00
CA ARG A 279 -10.75 -10.84 32.98
C ARG A 279 -11.33 -10.41 34.33
N ALA A 280 -11.00 -9.20 34.81
CA ALA A 280 -11.56 -8.65 36.05
C ALA A 280 -13.09 -8.47 35.99
N ILE A 281 -13.62 -8.02 34.84
CA ILE A 281 -15.05 -7.92 34.58
C ILE A 281 -15.69 -9.32 34.54
N ALA A 282 -15.10 -10.26 33.82
CA ALA A 282 -15.62 -11.62 33.69
C ALA A 282 -15.61 -12.41 35.03
N SER A 283 -14.64 -12.13 35.90
CA SER A 283 -14.54 -12.76 37.24
C SER A 283 -15.41 -12.09 38.30
N GLY A 284 -16.19 -11.07 37.95
CA GLY A 284 -17.08 -10.38 38.89
C GLY A 284 -16.40 -9.57 40.00
N SER A 285 -15.05 -9.46 39.97
CA SER A 285 -14.28 -8.76 40.99
C SER A 285 -14.33 -7.23 40.86
N GLY A 286 -14.80 -6.70 39.72
CA GLY A 286 -14.87 -5.27 39.46
C GLY A 286 -16.02 -4.51 40.13
N VAL A 287 -17.03 -5.18 40.68
CA VAL A 287 -18.26 -4.51 41.23
C VAL A 287 -18.20 -4.35 42.75
N ARG A 288 -17.29 -5.03 43.48
CA ARG A 288 -17.26 -4.98 44.95
C ARG A 288 -16.49 -3.81 45.57
N GLY A 289 -15.82 -2.96 44.79
CA GLY A 289 -14.94 -1.91 45.32
C GLY A 289 -15.60 -0.52 45.58
N ARG A 290 -16.87 -0.29 45.18
CA ARG A 290 -17.51 1.05 45.29
C ARG A 290 -18.68 1.15 46.30
N ALA A 291 -18.92 0.11 47.10
CA ALA A 291 -20.06 0.09 48.03
C ALA A 291 -19.65 0.11 49.52
N ARG A 292 -18.47 0.64 49.86
CA ARG A 292 -18.07 0.84 51.26
C ARG A 292 -17.36 2.19 51.43
N THR A 293 -18.11 3.28 51.32
CA THR A 293 -17.88 4.56 52.06
C THR A 293 -19.18 5.38 51.96
N CYS A 294 -20.09 5.09 52.84
CA CYS A 294 -21.06 6.02 53.39
C CYS A 294 -20.94 5.95 54.90
#